data_3fc82da8d413f2b9b054958b352f6cee
#
_entry.id   3fc82da8d413f2b9b054958b352f6cee
#
_cell.length_a   1.000
_cell.length_b   1.000
_cell.length_c   1.000
_cell.angle_alpha   90.00
_cell.angle_beta   90.00
_cell.angle_gamma   90.00
#
_symmetry.space_group_name_H-M   'P 1'
#
loop_
_entity.id
_entity.type
_entity.pdbx_description
1 polymer ?
#
loop_
_entity_poly.entity_id
_entity_poly.type
_entity_poly.pdbx_seq_one_letter_code
_entity_poly.pdbx_strand_id
1 'polypeptide(L)'
;MDYENITERRILVFGDSNPERDGRYGETERYPCRIQALLGPGWTVIEEGLPGRTAVFDDPVTEGLCGLSYLTPCMMSHAPLDTLVVMLGTNDTKERFGCNAYLIAQGIGRLLKKAADTDAWRDKPDILAVCPAPIVPAYESLVFRNALGGGCAEKAAALAQELEPVVLQLGARFLDAGRVPGVEVHPLDGIHLTRSAHAALAQALVEVLKT
;
A
#
# COMPACT_ATOMS: atom_id res chain seq x y z
N MET A 1 -11.76 -20.84 13.01
CA MET A 1 -10.88 -21.87 12.37
C MET A 1 -9.75 -22.14 13.34
N ASP A 2 -9.27 -23.39 13.38
CA ASP A 2 -8.13 -23.74 14.23
C ASP A 2 -6.84 -23.62 13.42
N TYR A 3 -5.95 -22.73 13.85
CA TYR A 3 -4.70 -22.41 13.15
C TYR A 3 -3.45 -22.92 13.90
N GLU A 4 -3.61 -23.90 14.82
CA GLU A 4 -2.53 -24.40 15.71
C GLU A 4 -1.25 -24.83 14.96
N ASN A 5 -1.36 -25.24 13.71
CA ASN A 5 -0.22 -25.69 12.91
C ASN A 5 0.52 -24.57 12.17
N ILE A 6 0.07 -23.30 12.25
CA ILE A 6 0.72 -22.16 11.60
C ILE A 6 1.43 -21.35 12.68
N THR A 7 2.70 -21.58 12.84
CA THR A 7 3.56 -20.97 13.90
C THR A 7 4.20 -19.67 13.48
N GLU A 8 4.40 -19.45 12.17
CA GLU A 8 4.99 -18.22 11.64
C GLU A 8 4.02 -17.06 11.78
N ARG A 9 4.56 -15.87 12.07
CA ARG A 9 3.81 -14.60 11.97
C ARG A 9 3.61 -14.25 10.51
N ARG A 10 2.38 -13.89 10.13
CA ARG A 10 1.98 -13.67 8.75
C ARG A 10 1.61 -12.21 8.51
N ILE A 11 2.34 -11.58 7.59
CA ILE A 11 2.12 -10.19 7.18
C ILE A 11 1.59 -10.20 5.75
N LEU A 12 0.40 -9.65 5.55
CA LEU A 12 -0.13 -9.40 4.21
C LEU A 12 0.22 -7.96 3.79
N VAL A 13 0.93 -7.81 2.68
CA VAL A 13 1.26 -6.51 2.08
C VAL A 13 0.33 -6.27 0.90
N PHE A 14 -0.69 -5.46 1.12
CA PHE A 14 -1.74 -5.15 0.15
C PHE A 14 -1.50 -3.78 -0.47
N GLY A 15 -1.23 -3.73 -1.77
CA GLY A 15 -0.84 -2.49 -2.44
C GLY A 15 -1.10 -2.48 -3.93
N ASP A 16 -0.54 -1.47 -4.59
CA ASP A 16 -0.63 -1.24 -6.03
C ASP A 16 0.60 -1.78 -6.80
N SER A 17 1.22 -0.96 -7.65
CA SER A 17 2.38 -1.33 -8.47
C SER A 17 3.71 -1.31 -7.71
N ASN A 18 3.81 -0.65 -6.55
CA ASN A 18 5.08 -0.58 -5.81
C ASN A 18 5.50 -1.92 -5.16
N PRO A 19 4.60 -2.73 -4.56
CA PRO A 19 4.96 -4.06 -4.10
C PRO A 19 4.98 -5.13 -5.20
N GLU A 20 4.65 -4.78 -6.44
CA GLU A 20 4.30 -5.72 -7.48
C GLU A 20 5.49 -6.29 -8.29
N ARG A 21 5.22 -7.42 -8.97
CA ARG A 21 6.15 -8.14 -9.86
C ARG A 21 6.06 -7.65 -11.31
N ASP A 22 6.24 -6.35 -11.56
CA ASP A 22 6.14 -5.74 -12.90
C ASP A 22 7.38 -5.90 -13.79
N GLY A 23 8.40 -6.61 -13.28
CA GLY A 23 9.65 -6.86 -13.99
C GLY A 23 10.69 -5.72 -13.93
N ARG A 24 10.38 -4.58 -13.30
CA ARG A 24 11.34 -3.47 -13.13
C ARG A 24 12.45 -3.83 -12.14
N TYR A 25 12.11 -4.63 -11.14
CA TYR A 25 13.05 -5.05 -10.10
C TYR A 25 13.05 -6.56 -9.95
N GLY A 26 14.20 -7.12 -9.61
CA GLY A 26 14.31 -8.53 -9.24
C GLY A 26 13.48 -8.85 -7.98
N GLU A 27 13.14 -10.12 -7.79
CA GLU A 27 12.30 -10.54 -6.65
C GLU A 27 12.85 -10.07 -5.29
N THR A 28 14.16 -10.06 -5.13
CA THR A 28 14.81 -9.66 -3.87
C THR A 28 14.89 -8.14 -3.68
N GLU A 29 14.49 -7.36 -4.67
CA GLU A 29 14.68 -5.90 -4.67
C GLU A 29 13.43 -5.12 -4.22
N ARG A 30 12.25 -5.73 -4.33
CA ARG A 30 10.99 -5.13 -3.90
C ARG A 30 10.90 -5.06 -2.38
N TYR A 31 10.26 -4.03 -1.84
CA TYR A 31 10.21 -3.83 -0.40
C TYR A 31 9.56 -4.98 0.38
N PRO A 32 8.51 -5.70 -0.09
CA PRO A 32 7.97 -6.83 0.66
C PRO A 32 8.97 -7.99 0.78
N CYS A 33 9.69 -8.31 -0.30
CA CYS A 33 10.74 -9.33 -0.26
C CYS A 33 11.91 -8.93 0.65
N ARG A 34 12.24 -7.64 0.69
CA ARG A 34 13.26 -7.12 1.61
C ARG A 34 12.78 -7.17 3.07
N ILE A 35 11.50 -6.90 3.34
CA ILE A 35 10.91 -7.09 4.68
C ILE A 35 11.05 -8.55 5.09
N GLN A 36 10.71 -9.51 4.21
CA GLN A 36 10.87 -10.93 4.47
C GLN A 36 12.32 -11.28 4.85
N ALA A 37 13.29 -10.79 4.07
CA ALA A 37 14.71 -11.04 4.32
C ALA A 37 15.20 -10.43 5.65
N LEU A 38 14.72 -9.24 6.02
CA LEU A 38 15.09 -8.53 7.26
C LEU A 38 14.42 -9.11 8.52
N LEU A 39 13.22 -9.66 8.39
CA LEU A 39 12.53 -10.32 9.49
C LEU A 39 13.05 -11.74 9.73
N GLY A 40 13.51 -12.41 8.68
CA GLY A 40 14.08 -13.75 8.76
C GLY A 40 13.05 -14.88 8.98
N PRO A 41 13.50 -16.05 9.40
CA PRO A 41 12.63 -17.20 9.66
C PRO A 41 11.68 -16.93 10.83
N GLY A 42 10.51 -17.51 10.79
CA GLY A 42 9.42 -17.25 11.75
C GLY A 42 8.45 -16.14 11.32
N TRP A 43 8.69 -15.54 10.16
CA TRP A 43 7.80 -14.59 9.51
C TRP A 43 7.50 -15.02 8.08
N THR A 44 6.29 -14.80 7.63
CA THR A 44 5.87 -14.99 6.24
C THR A 44 5.29 -13.66 5.75
N VAL A 45 5.93 -13.06 4.75
CA VAL A 45 5.44 -11.84 4.09
C VAL A 45 4.78 -12.22 2.78
N ILE A 46 3.49 -11.93 2.67
CA ILE A 46 2.65 -12.25 1.52
C ILE A 46 2.47 -10.99 0.68
N GLU A 47 2.90 -11.04 -0.57
CA GLU A 47 2.79 -9.93 -1.51
C GLU A 47 1.46 -9.97 -2.26
N GLU A 48 0.65 -8.95 -2.10
CA GLU A 48 -0.61 -8.72 -2.81
C GLU A 48 -0.60 -7.35 -3.50
N GLY A 49 0.44 -7.12 -4.30
CA GLY A 49 0.54 -5.96 -5.17
C GLY A 49 -0.19 -6.18 -6.50
N LEU A 50 -0.93 -5.18 -6.98
CA LEU A 50 -1.58 -5.19 -8.29
C LEU A 50 -1.47 -3.81 -8.95
N PRO A 51 -0.81 -3.68 -10.15
CA PRO A 51 -0.70 -2.41 -10.84
C PRO A 51 -2.03 -1.77 -11.09
N GLY A 52 -2.11 -0.48 -10.81
CA GLY A 52 -3.33 0.27 -11.03
C GLY A 52 -4.38 0.14 -9.93
N ARG A 53 -4.16 -0.71 -8.90
CA ARG A 53 -5.12 -0.89 -7.80
C ARG A 53 -5.41 0.42 -7.10
N THR A 54 -6.70 0.72 -6.98
CA THR A 54 -7.27 1.80 -6.17
C THR A 54 -7.68 1.28 -4.79
N ALA A 55 -7.90 2.17 -3.84
CA ALA A 55 -8.49 1.78 -2.57
C ALA A 55 -9.96 1.35 -2.73
N VAL A 56 -10.80 2.20 -3.36
CA VAL A 56 -12.26 1.98 -3.39
C VAL A 56 -12.91 2.24 -4.74
N PHE A 57 -12.18 2.74 -5.74
CA PHE A 57 -12.77 3.09 -7.02
C PHE A 57 -12.74 1.92 -8.00
N ASP A 58 -13.86 1.64 -8.64
CA ASP A 58 -13.86 0.83 -9.85
C ASP A 58 -13.34 1.68 -11.01
N ASP A 59 -12.28 1.19 -11.67
CA ASP A 59 -11.68 1.91 -12.80
C ASP A 59 -12.54 1.67 -14.06
N PRO A 60 -13.10 2.72 -14.69
CA PRO A 60 -13.95 2.55 -15.88
C PRO A 60 -13.18 2.07 -17.11
N VAL A 61 -11.84 2.04 -17.05
CA VAL A 61 -10.97 1.64 -18.16
C VAL A 61 -10.42 0.23 -17.96
N THR A 62 -10.26 -0.21 -16.70
CA THR A 62 -9.65 -1.52 -16.38
C THR A 62 -10.37 -2.18 -15.22
N GLU A 63 -10.94 -3.35 -15.46
CA GLU A 63 -11.69 -4.11 -14.46
C GLU A 63 -10.78 -4.71 -13.38
N GLY A 64 -11.36 -4.98 -12.19
CA GLY A 64 -10.72 -5.75 -11.12
C GLY A 64 -9.71 -4.97 -10.28
N LEU A 65 -9.60 -3.64 -10.45
CA LEU A 65 -8.62 -2.83 -9.76
C LEU A 65 -9.11 -2.24 -8.42
N CYS A 66 -10.38 -2.41 -8.07
CA CYS A 66 -10.94 -1.93 -6.80
C CYS A 66 -10.45 -2.79 -5.62
N GLY A 67 -9.58 -2.23 -4.78
CA GLY A 67 -9.05 -2.91 -3.60
C GLY A 67 -10.14 -3.32 -2.63
N LEU A 68 -11.14 -2.46 -2.40
CA LEU A 68 -12.26 -2.74 -1.49
C LEU A 68 -13.05 -4.00 -1.88
N SER A 69 -13.21 -4.26 -3.18
CA SER A 69 -13.93 -5.43 -3.68
C SER A 69 -13.14 -6.72 -3.49
N TYR A 70 -11.81 -6.66 -3.62
CA TYR A 70 -10.92 -7.82 -3.55
C TYR A 70 -10.41 -8.13 -2.12
N LEU A 71 -10.40 -7.15 -1.21
CA LEU A 71 -9.73 -7.26 0.09
C LEU A 71 -10.20 -8.47 0.92
N THR A 72 -11.52 -8.64 1.10
CA THR A 72 -12.05 -9.73 1.94
C THR A 72 -11.64 -11.12 1.43
N PRO A 73 -11.89 -11.52 0.17
CA PRO A 73 -11.44 -12.82 -0.32
C PRO A 73 -9.92 -12.97 -0.25
N CYS A 74 -9.16 -11.91 -0.50
CA CYS A 74 -7.72 -11.91 -0.37
C CYS A 74 -7.28 -12.23 1.08
N MET A 75 -7.77 -11.48 2.07
CA MET A 75 -7.43 -11.69 3.47
C MET A 75 -7.82 -13.10 3.95
N MET A 76 -9.03 -13.55 3.62
CA MET A 76 -9.51 -14.87 4.02
C MET A 76 -8.70 -16.02 3.42
N SER A 77 -8.25 -15.90 2.16
CA SER A 77 -7.42 -16.93 1.52
C SER A 77 -5.99 -17.00 2.08
N HIS A 78 -5.55 -15.96 2.77
CA HIS A 78 -4.25 -15.90 3.43
C HIS A 78 -4.30 -16.01 4.96
N ALA A 79 -5.49 -16.25 5.52
CA ALA A 79 -5.65 -16.39 6.96
C ALA A 79 -4.84 -17.58 7.52
N PRO A 80 -4.41 -17.52 8.81
CA PRO A 80 -4.54 -16.41 9.72
C PRO A 80 -3.52 -15.30 9.43
N LEU A 81 -3.92 -14.05 9.64
CA LEU A 81 -3.03 -12.90 9.51
C LEU A 81 -2.69 -12.32 10.89
N ASP A 82 -1.44 -11.94 11.08
CA ASP A 82 -0.99 -11.21 12.27
C ASP A 82 -0.96 -9.70 12.00
N THR A 83 -0.57 -9.29 10.79
CA THR A 83 -0.53 -7.86 10.40
C THR A 83 -0.96 -7.69 8.94
N LEU A 84 -1.71 -6.63 8.66
CA LEU A 84 -1.99 -6.14 7.31
C LEU A 84 -1.27 -4.81 7.10
N VAL A 85 -0.40 -4.75 6.10
CA VAL A 85 0.20 -3.50 5.60
C VAL A 85 -0.55 -3.06 4.34
N VAL A 86 -1.13 -1.87 4.35
CA VAL A 86 -1.85 -1.29 3.20
C VAL A 86 -1.08 -0.09 2.68
N MET A 87 -0.65 -0.13 1.41
CA MET A 87 -0.08 1.03 0.72
C MET A 87 -0.84 1.26 -0.59
N LEU A 88 -1.84 2.14 -0.52
CA LEU A 88 -2.71 2.54 -1.62
C LEU A 88 -2.94 4.06 -1.58
N GLY A 89 -3.47 4.60 -2.67
CA GLY A 89 -3.79 6.02 -2.80
C GLY A 89 -3.18 6.65 -4.06
N THR A 90 -2.06 6.13 -4.56
CA THR A 90 -1.43 6.63 -5.79
C THR A 90 -2.39 6.59 -6.97
N ASN A 91 -3.04 5.46 -7.21
CA ASN A 91 -3.97 5.29 -8.32
C ASN A 91 -5.30 6.01 -8.12
N ASP A 92 -5.66 6.26 -6.87
CA ASP A 92 -6.88 7.02 -6.50
C ASP A 92 -6.76 8.50 -6.88
N THR A 93 -5.53 9.01 -7.06
CA THR A 93 -5.30 10.39 -7.53
C THR A 93 -5.70 10.63 -8.98
N LYS A 94 -5.88 9.59 -9.80
CA LYS A 94 -6.21 9.70 -11.23
C LYS A 94 -7.36 10.68 -11.46
N GLU A 95 -7.18 11.57 -12.44
CA GLU A 95 -8.13 12.65 -12.75
C GLU A 95 -9.55 12.12 -12.99
N ARG A 96 -9.67 10.94 -13.64
CA ARG A 96 -10.95 10.32 -13.99
C ARG A 96 -11.83 9.96 -12.79
N PHE A 97 -11.29 9.88 -11.58
CA PHE A 97 -12.09 9.62 -10.37
C PHE A 97 -12.66 10.89 -9.74
N GLY A 98 -12.22 12.08 -10.15
CA GLY A 98 -12.80 13.36 -9.76
C GLY A 98 -12.76 13.67 -8.26
N CYS A 99 -11.89 13.00 -7.48
CA CYS A 99 -11.79 13.16 -6.03
C CYS A 99 -10.59 14.04 -5.63
N ASN A 100 -10.63 14.55 -4.40
CA ASN A 100 -9.52 15.24 -3.74
C ASN A 100 -8.83 14.32 -2.71
N ALA A 101 -7.75 14.78 -2.09
CA ALA A 101 -7.00 14.01 -1.11
C ALA A 101 -7.85 13.56 0.10
N TYR A 102 -8.77 14.41 0.56
CA TYR A 102 -9.71 14.09 1.64
C TYR A 102 -10.58 12.87 1.28
N LEU A 103 -11.19 12.85 0.09
CA LEU A 103 -12.02 11.73 -0.35
C LEU A 103 -11.22 10.44 -0.56
N ILE A 104 -9.96 10.54 -1.01
CA ILE A 104 -9.05 9.41 -1.11
C ILE A 104 -8.78 8.84 0.29
N ALA A 105 -8.47 9.69 1.26
CA ALA A 105 -8.23 9.29 2.64
C ALA A 105 -9.45 8.60 3.27
N GLN A 106 -10.67 9.13 3.05
CA GLN A 106 -11.92 8.50 3.49
C GLN A 106 -12.14 7.13 2.83
N GLY A 107 -11.82 7.00 1.54
CA GLY A 107 -11.88 5.72 0.83
C GLY A 107 -10.92 4.68 1.43
N ILE A 108 -9.68 5.08 1.70
CA ILE A 108 -8.70 4.21 2.39
C ILE A 108 -9.22 3.85 3.79
N GLY A 109 -9.74 4.80 4.56
CA GLY A 109 -10.34 4.53 5.87
C GLY A 109 -11.46 3.50 5.81
N ARG A 110 -12.32 3.57 4.78
CA ARG A 110 -13.36 2.56 4.54
C ARG A 110 -12.77 1.16 4.28
N LEU A 111 -11.68 1.09 3.50
CA LEU A 111 -10.97 -0.15 3.23
C LEU A 111 -10.37 -0.73 4.51
N LEU A 112 -9.71 0.09 5.34
CA LEU A 112 -9.11 -0.33 6.61
C LEU A 112 -10.18 -0.83 7.59
N LYS A 113 -11.32 -0.14 7.68
CA LYS A 113 -12.44 -0.60 8.50
C LYS A 113 -12.94 -1.97 8.04
N LYS A 114 -13.11 -2.17 6.73
CA LYS A 114 -13.49 -3.48 6.17
C LYS A 114 -12.46 -4.56 6.52
N ALA A 115 -11.17 -4.24 6.47
CA ALA A 115 -10.11 -5.15 6.86
C ALA A 115 -10.25 -5.57 8.34
N ALA A 116 -10.46 -4.60 9.24
CA ALA A 116 -10.63 -4.87 10.66
C ALA A 116 -11.82 -5.80 10.95
N ASP A 117 -12.91 -5.64 10.19
CA ASP A 117 -14.14 -6.44 10.34
C ASP A 117 -14.07 -7.82 9.61
N THR A 118 -12.97 -8.12 8.89
CA THR A 118 -12.81 -9.39 8.15
C THR A 118 -12.33 -10.51 9.06
N ASP A 119 -12.98 -11.68 9.00
CA ASP A 119 -12.60 -12.89 9.75
C ASP A 119 -11.37 -13.58 9.12
N ALA A 120 -10.20 -12.97 9.32
CA ALA A 120 -8.93 -13.46 8.80
C ALA A 120 -7.77 -13.29 9.80
N TRP A 121 -8.03 -12.74 10.97
CA TRP A 121 -7.02 -12.42 11.96
C TRP A 121 -6.73 -13.63 12.87
N ARG A 122 -5.45 -13.80 13.26
CA ARG A 122 -5.06 -14.81 14.25
C ARG A 122 -5.62 -14.48 15.63
N ASP A 123 -5.56 -13.22 16.00
CA ASP A 123 -6.04 -12.71 17.28
C ASP A 123 -6.89 -11.45 17.03
N LYS A 124 -6.33 -10.26 17.12
CA LYS A 124 -7.00 -8.99 16.87
C LYS A 124 -6.44 -8.31 15.61
N PRO A 125 -7.22 -7.44 14.96
CA PRO A 125 -6.72 -6.66 13.85
C PRO A 125 -5.47 -5.85 14.22
N ASP A 126 -4.40 -6.01 13.45
CA ASP A 126 -3.21 -5.17 13.47
C ASP A 126 -2.96 -4.63 12.06
N ILE A 127 -3.26 -3.36 11.84
CA ILE A 127 -3.24 -2.73 10.52
C ILE A 127 -2.22 -1.59 10.53
N LEU A 128 -1.31 -1.60 9.55
CA LEU A 128 -0.38 -0.52 9.26
C LEU A 128 -0.75 0.10 7.91
N ALA A 129 -1.28 1.32 7.93
CA ALA A 129 -1.50 2.09 6.71
C ALA A 129 -0.24 2.88 6.37
N VAL A 130 0.22 2.72 5.14
CA VAL A 130 1.37 3.44 4.58
C VAL A 130 0.86 4.43 3.55
N CYS A 131 1.03 5.73 3.80
CA CYS A 131 0.82 6.73 2.77
C CYS A 131 1.92 6.61 1.72
N PRO A 132 1.62 6.45 0.43
CA PRO A 132 2.63 6.36 -0.61
C PRO A 132 3.51 7.61 -0.69
N ALA A 133 4.75 7.47 -1.15
CA ALA A 133 5.57 8.62 -1.51
C ALA A 133 4.84 9.48 -2.56
N PRO A 134 4.87 10.83 -2.44
CA PRO A 134 4.09 11.68 -3.32
C PRO A 134 4.59 11.62 -4.77
N ILE A 135 3.63 11.63 -5.70
CA ILE A 135 3.90 11.81 -7.12
C ILE A 135 4.57 13.17 -7.32
N VAL A 136 5.66 13.23 -8.08
CA VAL A 136 6.32 14.53 -8.36
C VAL A 136 5.60 15.29 -9.47
N PRO A 137 5.51 16.63 -9.41
CA PRO A 137 4.83 17.44 -10.44
C PRO A 137 5.34 17.19 -11.86
N ALA A 138 6.62 16.84 -12.00
CA ALA A 138 7.24 16.54 -13.30
C ALA A 138 6.60 15.35 -14.04
N TYR A 139 5.79 14.50 -13.37
CA TYR A 139 5.10 13.37 -14.00
C TYR A 139 4.26 13.81 -15.21
N GLU A 140 3.75 15.04 -15.22
CA GLU A 140 2.94 15.58 -16.33
C GLU A 140 3.70 15.67 -17.66
N SER A 141 5.02 15.64 -17.62
CA SER A 141 5.89 15.58 -18.80
C SER A 141 6.40 14.17 -19.10
N LEU A 142 5.99 13.17 -18.31
CA LEU A 142 6.52 11.81 -18.36
C LEU A 142 5.49 10.81 -18.91
N VAL A 143 5.92 9.57 -19.04
CA VAL A 143 5.19 8.50 -19.77
C VAL A 143 3.78 8.21 -19.23
N PHE A 144 3.52 8.44 -17.96
CA PHE A 144 2.22 8.14 -17.35
C PHE A 144 1.23 9.32 -17.34
N ARG A 145 1.58 10.47 -17.90
CA ARG A 145 0.70 11.65 -17.98
C ARG A 145 -0.71 11.32 -18.47
N ASN A 146 -0.80 10.59 -19.58
CA ASN A 146 -2.10 10.25 -20.19
C ASN A 146 -2.89 9.21 -19.37
N ALA A 147 -2.20 8.36 -18.61
CA ALA A 147 -2.84 7.34 -17.78
C ALA A 147 -3.38 7.92 -16.46
N LEU A 148 -2.73 8.94 -15.91
CA LEU A 148 -3.11 9.56 -14.64
C LEU A 148 -4.04 10.77 -14.84
N GLY A 149 -3.81 11.59 -15.86
CA GLY A 149 -4.45 12.90 -16.02
C GLY A 149 -3.76 13.99 -15.20
N GLY A 150 -4.41 15.14 -15.01
CA GLY A 150 -3.88 16.28 -14.27
C GLY A 150 -4.18 16.24 -12.76
N GLY A 151 -3.42 17.01 -11.99
CA GLY A 151 -3.67 17.25 -10.57
C GLY A 151 -3.33 16.09 -9.63
N CYS A 152 -2.62 15.06 -10.10
CA CYS A 152 -2.29 13.91 -9.27
C CYS A 152 -1.21 14.22 -8.24
N ALA A 153 -0.22 15.04 -8.61
CA ALA A 153 0.87 15.42 -7.71
C ALA A 153 0.37 16.23 -6.51
N GLU A 154 -0.54 17.17 -6.73
CA GLU A 154 -1.16 17.98 -5.67
C GLU A 154 -1.96 17.12 -4.69
N LYS A 155 -2.76 16.18 -5.21
CA LYS A 155 -3.52 15.23 -4.39
C LYS A 155 -2.59 14.34 -3.58
N ALA A 156 -1.54 13.79 -4.22
CA ALA A 156 -0.56 12.94 -3.57
C ALA A 156 0.21 13.67 -2.46
N ALA A 157 0.59 14.94 -2.70
CA ALA A 157 1.29 15.77 -1.71
C ALA A 157 0.42 16.09 -0.48
N ALA A 158 -0.91 16.22 -0.66
CA ALA A 158 -1.84 16.49 0.43
C ALA A 158 -2.31 15.21 1.16
N LEU A 159 -2.10 14.03 0.57
CA LEU A 159 -2.72 12.79 1.05
C LEU A 159 -2.32 12.43 2.48
N ALA A 160 -1.06 12.56 2.85
CA ALA A 160 -0.59 12.17 4.17
C ALA A 160 -1.30 12.96 5.29
N GLN A 161 -1.48 14.27 5.09
CA GLN A 161 -2.17 15.14 6.06
C GLN A 161 -3.65 14.75 6.25
N GLU A 162 -4.31 14.30 5.19
CA GLU A 162 -5.71 13.87 5.23
C GLU A 162 -5.87 12.43 5.75
N LEU A 163 -4.90 11.56 5.48
CA LEU A 163 -4.98 10.14 5.79
C LEU A 163 -4.62 9.83 7.24
N GLU A 164 -3.59 10.47 7.79
CA GLU A 164 -3.11 10.20 9.14
C GLU A 164 -4.23 10.25 10.20
N PRO A 165 -5.05 11.33 10.29
CA PRO A 165 -6.12 11.39 11.29
C PRO A 165 -7.18 10.30 11.10
N VAL A 166 -7.48 9.91 9.87
CA VAL A 166 -8.44 8.84 9.56
C VAL A 166 -7.92 7.49 10.06
N VAL A 167 -6.64 7.20 9.82
CA VAL A 167 -5.99 5.96 10.24
C VAL A 167 -5.94 5.87 11.77
N LEU A 168 -5.49 6.93 12.43
CA LEU A 168 -5.37 6.97 13.89
C LEU A 168 -6.73 6.85 14.59
N GLN A 169 -7.79 7.45 14.02
CA GLN A 169 -9.15 7.32 14.53
C GLN A 169 -9.67 5.87 14.49
N LEU A 170 -9.21 5.07 13.55
CA LEU A 170 -9.53 3.63 13.46
C LEU A 170 -8.68 2.76 14.40
N GLY A 171 -7.77 3.33 15.17
CA GLY A 171 -6.83 2.60 16.01
C GLY A 171 -5.75 1.84 15.22
N ALA A 172 -5.56 2.17 13.95
CA ALA A 172 -4.52 1.59 13.11
C ALA A 172 -3.21 2.39 13.21
N ARG A 173 -2.10 1.77 12.84
CA ARG A 173 -0.78 2.41 12.77
C ARG A 173 -0.61 3.14 11.44
N PHE A 174 0.16 4.22 11.44
CA PHE A 174 0.40 5.05 10.27
C PHE A 174 1.89 5.25 9.99
N LEU A 175 2.27 5.21 8.71
CA LEU A 175 3.60 5.59 8.22
C LEU A 175 3.45 6.44 6.95
N ASP A 176 4.08 7.61 6.92
CA ASP A 176 4.22 8.42 5.72
C ASP A 176 5.53 8.05 5.00
N ALA A 177 5.42 7.31 3.90
CA ALA A 177 6.59 6.91 3.11
C ALA A 177 7.33 8.11 2.51
N GLY A 178 6.64 9.22 2.24
CA GLY A 178 7.25 10.45 1.75
C GLY A 178 8.17 11.15 2.76
N ARG A 179 8.05 10.80 4.06
CA ARG A 179 8.94 11.31 5.11
C ARG A 179 10.05 10.35 5.51
N VAL A 180 10.08 9.14 4.95
CA VAL A 180 11.15 8.18 5.23
C VAL A 180 12.42 8.60 4.48
N PRO A 181 13.54 8.82 5.17
CA PRO A 181 14.79 9.19 4.51
C PRO A 181 15.22 8.17 3.46
N GLY A 182 15.54 8.63 2.26
CA GLY A 182 15.95 7.78 1.13
C GLY A 182 14.79 7.16 0.34
N VAL A 183 13.54 7.45 0.70
CA VAL A 183 12.38 7.06 -0.11
C VAL A 183 12.13 8.14 -1.16
N GLU A 184 12.43 7.80 -2.40
CA GLU A 184 12.31 8.68 -3.57
C GLU A 184 11.61 7.94 -4.70
N VAL A 185 10.86 8.70 -5.52
CA VAL A 185 10.24 8.17 -6.73
C VAL A 185 11.21 8.23 -7.92
N HIS A 186 11.00 7.35 -8.90
CA HIS A 186 11.88 7.20 -10.04
C HIS A 186 11.79 8.42 -10.98
N PRO A 187 12.90 9.04 -11.37
CA PRO A 187 12.90 10.27 -12.18
C PRO A 187 12.33 10.10 -13.59
N LEU A 188 12.26 8.86 -14.11
CA LEU A 188 11.70 8.58 -15.44
C LEU A 188 10.17 8.54 -15.46
N ASP A 189 9.52 8.34 -14.34
CA ASP A 189 8.05 8.29 -14.29
C ASP A 189 7.43 9.18 -13.19
N GLY A 190 8.19 9.56 -12.19
CA GLY A 190 7.73 10.46 -11.13
C GLY A 190 6.74 9.83 -10.14
N ILE A 191 6.57 8.50 -10.16
CA ILE A 191 5.49 7.79 -9.45
C ILE A 191 6.03 6.61 -8.64
N HIS A 192 6.77 5.71 -9.28
CA HIS A 192 7.22 4.47 -8.66
C HIS A 192 8.51 4.66 -7.88
N LEU A 193 8.67 3.90 -6.82
CA LEU A 193 9.86 3.95 -5.98
C LEU A 193 11.12 3.57 -6.74
N THR A 194 12.25 4.22 -6.42
CA THR A 194 13.56 3.77 -6.88
C THR A 194 13.98 2.47 -6.17
N ARG A 195 14.99 1.77 -6.70
CA ARG A 195 15.57 0.56 -6.05
C ARG A 195 16.08 0.85 -4.63
N SER A 196 16.73 2.00 -4.42
CA SER A 196 17.16 2.45 -3.10
C SER A 196 15.99 2.77 -2.17
N ALA A 197 14.93 3.37 -2.71
CA ALA A 197 13.71 3.68 -1.96
C ALA A 197 13.01 2.41 -1.47
N HIS A 198 12.97 1.34 -2.26
CA HIS A 198 12.46 0.05 -1.80
C HIS A 198 13.25 -0.49 -0.59
N ALA A 199 14.59 -0.31 -0.57
CA ALA A 199 15.41 -0.72 0.57
C ALA A 199 15.14 0.15 1.81
N ALA A 200 15.07 1.47 1.64
CA ALA A 200 14.81 2.41 2.73
C ALA A 200 13.41 2.20 3.34
N LEU A 201 12.40 2.02 2.50
CA LEU A 201 11.03 1.75 2.95
C LEU A 201 10.93 0.42 3.70
N ALA A 202 11.59 -0.64 3.20
CA ALA A 202 11.59 -1.93 3.88
C ALA A 202 12.21 -1.84 5.27
N GLN A 203 13.31 -1.10 5.42
CA GLN A 203 13.95 -0.88 6.72
C GLN A 203 13.03 -0.17 7.70
N ALA A 204 12.40 0.94 7.27
CA ALA A 204 11.47 1.69 8.09
C ALA A 204 10.24 0.85 8.50
N LEU A 205 9.69 0.06 7.55
CA LEU A 205 8.56 -0.82 7.84
C LEU A 205 8.92 -1.91 8.86
N VAL A 206 10.10 -2.50 8.76
CA VAL A 206 10.56 -3.52 9.72
C VAL A 206 10.68 -2.95 11.14
N GLU A 207 11.13 -1.72 11.28
CA GLU A 207 11.19 -1.04 12.59
C GLU A 207 9.80 -0.92 13.20
N VAL A 208 8.80 -0.48 12.40
CA VAL A 208 7.40 -0.37 12.86
C VAL A 208 6.76 -1.72 13.12
N LEU A 209 7.05 -2.75 12.32
CA LEU A 209 6.47 -4.09 12.44
C LEU A 209 6.98 -4.87 13.67
N LYS A 210 8.13 -4.50 14.21
CA LYS A 210 8.71 -5.15 15.41
C LYS A 210 8.23 -4.54 16.73
N THR A 211 7.57 -3.38 16.68
CA THR A 211 6.93 -2.73 17.86
C THR A 211 5.53 -3.27 18.10
#